data_73f20ac51f5e81df6d64b75c4e06874c
#
_entry.id   73f20ac51f5e81df6d64b75c4e06874c
#
_cell.length_a   1.000
_cell.length_b   1.000
_cell.length_c   1.000
_cell.angle_alpha   90.00
_cell.angle_beta   90.00
_cell.angle_gamma   90.00
#
_symmetry.space_group_name_H-M   'P 1'
#
loop_
_entity.id
_entity.type
_entity.pdbx_description
1 polymer ?
#
loop_
_entity_poly.entity_id
_entity_poly.type
_entity_poly.pdbx_seq_one_letter_code
_entity_poly.pdbx_strand_id
1 'polypeptide(L)'
;MHQPAEVARALVALQGVGRDFDVSKPWLNRVVERAPRQLLTAVDDFSLEVRSGETVALVGESGCGKSTVARLIVGLYPPSRGRIEFDGTPQTAPASGIWSEGVRRRMQMIFQDPYASLNPRWRVTDIVAEPLRVQGSLARRADLQARVSELLTQVGLSAADGEKYPHEFSGGQRQRISIARALSSTPEFLICDEPTSALDVSVQAQILNLMKELQERLRLTYLFISHNLAVVSQMATRVGVMYLGRLVELADAAALFSRPRHPYTRMLLDAIPDLDMSGRPRTPVAGEVANPLAPPAGCAFHPRCPLANQRCRAERPKLSPAQGTLVACHAVEERRG
;
A
#
# COMPACT_ATOMS: atom_id res chain seq x y z
N MET A 1 20.47 -22.56 24.59
CA MET A 1 19.82 -21.38 25.21
C MET A 1 19.17 -20.63 24.09
N HIS A 2 17.84 -20.80 23.91
CA HIS A 2 17.04 -20.02 22.94
C HIS A 2 16.85 -18.64 23.56
N GLN A 3 17.44 -17.61 22.94
CA GLN A 3 17.02 -16.23 23.23
C GLN A 3 15.54 -16.11 22.84
N PRO A 4 14.66 -15.55 23.69
CA PRO A 4 13.29 -15.25 23.30
C PRO A 4 13.36 -14.29 22.12
N ALA A 5 12.65 -14.62 21.04
CA ALA A 5 12.50 -13.75 19.89
C ALA A 5 12.01 -12.38 20.41
N GLU A 6 12.85 -11.37 20.29
CA GLU A 6 12.51 -9.98 20.57
C GLU A 6 11.25 -9.67 19.77
N VAL A 7 10.16 -9.35 20.45
CA VAL A 7 8.89 -9.02 19.79
C VAL A 7 9.18 -7.81 18.90
N ALA A 8 9.28 -8.04 17.60
CA ALA A 8 9.66 -7.01 16.64
C ALA A 8 8.71 -5.81 16.82
N ARG A 9 9.28 -4.67 17.22
CA ARG A 9 8.56 -3.42 17.50
C ARG A 9 7.79 -2.98 16.27
N ALA A 10 6.53 -2.58 16.43
CA ALA A 10 5.76 -1.96 15.37
C ALA A 10 6.43 -0.64 14.95
N LEU A 11 6.85 -0.55 13.68
CA LEU A 11 7.41 0.66 13.10
C LEU A 11 6.29 1.62 12.69
N VAL A 12 5.20 1.08 12.14
CA VAL A 12 3.99 1.85 11.79
C VAL A 12 2.78 1.18 12.42
N ALA A 13 1.94 1.96 13.08
CA ALA A 13 0.69 1.49 13.66
C ALA A 13 -0.47 2.39 13.25
N LEU A 14 -1.52 1.79 12.68
CA LEU A 14 -2.80 2.43 12.38
C LEU A 14 -3.85 1.85 13.33
N GLN A 15 -4.65 2.71 13.96
CA GLN A 15 -5.66 2.29 14.93
C GLN A 15 -6.99 2.98 14.63
N GLY A 16 -7.98 2.21 14.16
CA GLY A 16 -9.30 2.68 13.84
C GLY A 16 -9.32 3.83 12.81
N VAL A 17 -8.37 3.83 11.87
CA VAL A 17 -8.19 4.93 10.92
C VAL A 17 -9.34 4.96 9.92
N GLY A 18 -9.90 6.15 9.72
CA GLY A 18 -10.90 6.41 8.70
C GLY A 18 -10.61 7.67 7.90
N ARG A 19 -11.04 7.68 6.65
CA ARG A 19 -10.96 8.84 5.77
C ARG A 19 -12.21 9.01 4.95
N ASP A 20 -12.84 10.17 5.12
CA ASP A 20 -14.02 10.61 4.39
C ASP A 20 -13.63 11.73 3.42
N PHE A 21 -14.13 11.66 2.18
CA PHE A 21 -13.98 12.70 1.17
C PHE A 21 -15.34 13.29 0.85
N ASP A 22 -15.41 14.63 0.80
CA ASP A 22 -16.59 15.33 0.29
C ASP A 22 -16.55 15.30 -1.25
N VAL A 23 -17.40 14.49 -1.84
CA VAL A 23 -17.56 14.36 -3.30
C VAL A 23 -18.86 15.03 -3.79
N SER A 24 -19.42 15.91 -2.98
CA SER A 24 -20.62 16.66 -3.32
C SER A 24 -20.39 17.56 -4.53
N LYS A 25 -21.45 17.81 -5.29
CA LYS A 25 -21.44 18.86 -6.31
C LYS A 25 -21.06 20.22 -5.69
N PRO A 26 -20.49 21.16 -6.47
CA PRO A 26 -20.23 22.53 -6.01
C PRO A 26 -21.45 23.14 -5.29
N TRP A 27 -21.21 23.95 -4.27
CA TRP A 27 -22.29 24.45 -3.39
C TRP A 27 -23.43 25.13 -4.13
N LEU A 28 -23.17 25.93 -5.19
CA LEU A 28 -24.17 26.56 -6.03
C LEU A 28 -25.10 25.54 -6.70
N ASN A 29 -24.54 24.49 -7.31
CA ASN A 29 -25.32 23.44 -7.95
C ASN A 29 -26.16 22.66 -6.93
N ARG A 30 -25.63 22.45 -5.72
CA ARG A 30 -26.35 21.80 -4.63
C ARG A 30 -27.56 22.60 -4.16
N VAL A 31 -27.41 23.93 -4.05
CA VAL A 31 -28.52 24.81 -3.65
C VAL A 31 -29.60 24.81 -4.74
N VAL A 32 -29.22 24.94 -6.01
CA VAL A 32 -30.16 24.95 -7.14
C VAL A 32 -30.87 23.61 -7.31
N GLU A 33 -30.14 22.51 -7.21
CA GLU A 33 -30.66 21.14 -7.41
C GLU A 33 -31.23 20.53 -6.12
N ARG A 34 -31.12 21.21 -4.97
CA ARG A 34 -31.46 20.69 -3.62
C ARG A 34 -30.79 19.34 -3.33
N ALA A 35 -29.57 19.13 -3.90
CA ALA A 35 -28.86 17.86 -3.76
C ALA A 35 -28.24 17.73 -2.36
N PRO A 36 -28.35 16.57 -1.70
CA PRO A 36 -27.73 16.33 -0.39
C PRO A 36 -26.21 16.34 -0.48
N ARG A 37 -25.56 16.53 0.66
CA ARG A 37 -24.10 16.34 0.79
C ARG A 37 -23.76 14.86 0.60
N GLN A 38 -22.75 14.57 -0.24
CA GLN A 38 -22.28 13.22 -0.50
C GLN A 38 -20.88 13.04 0.08
N LEU A 39 -20.74 12.11 1.01
CA LEU A 39 -19.46 11.73 1.60
C LEU A 39 -19.08 10.34 1.14
N LEU A 40 -17.88 10.22 0.59
CA LEU A 40 -17.23 8.95 0.25
C LEU A 40 -16.33 8.53 1.39
N THR A 41 -16.67 7.46 2.10
CA THR A 41 -15.78 6.85 3.09
C THR A 41 -14.80 5.92 2.37
N ALA A 42 -13.61 6.43 2.08
CA ALA A 42 -12.58 5.68 1.35
C ALA A 42 -11.82 4.68 2.23
N VAL A 43 -11.70 4.99 3.53
CA VAL A 43 -11.11 4.10 4.55
C VAL A 43 -12.00 4.15 5.77
N ASP A 44 -12.34 3.00 6.33
CA ASP A 44 -13.28 2.87 7.45
C ASP A 44 -12.79 1.85 8.47
N ASP A 45 -12.51 2.32 9.70
CA ASP A 45 -12.08 1.49 10.84
C ASP A 45 -10.89 0.56 10.50
N PHE A 46 -9.87 1.14 9.86
CA PHE A 46 -8.71 0.41 9.40
C PHE A 46 -7.63 0.37 10.48
N SER A 47 -7.25 -0.84 10.89
CA SER A 47 -6.19 -1.07 11.87
C SER A 47 -5.15 -2.03 11.32
N LEU A 48 -3.87 -1.63 11.35
CA LEU A 48 -2.76 -2.40 10.83
C LEU A 48 -1.48 -2.03 11.57
N GLU A 49 -0.66 -3.02 11.89
CA GLU A 49 0.70 -2.82 12.38
C GLU A 49 1.68 -3.36 11.35
N VAL A 50 2.74 -2.57 11.06
CA VAL A 50 3.88 -2.96 10.24
C VAL A 50 5.12 -2.98 11.12
N ARG A 51 5.78 -4.13 11.19
CA ARG A 51 6.97 -4.32 12.01
C ARG A 51 8.23 -3.96 11.24
N SER A 52 9.28 -3.57 11.94
CA SER A 52 10.56 -3.28 11.31
C SER A 52 11.11 -4.46 10.53
N GLY A 53 11.58 -4.24 9.30
CA GLY A 53 12.19 -5.23 8.43
C GLY A 53 11.19 -6.15 7.68
N GLU A 54 9.88 -6.07 7.96
CA GLU A 54 8.89 -6.87 7.22
C GLU A 54 8.39 -6.20 5.94
N THR A 55 7.81 -6.99 5.06
CA THR A 55 7.00 -6.52 3.92
C THR A 55 5.55 -6.88 4.18
N VAL A 56 4.72 -5.89 4.49
CA VAL A 56 3.26 -6.07 4.51
C VAL A 56 2.69 -5.67 3.17
N ALA A 57 1.98 -6.59 2.50
CA ALA A 57 1.25 -6.25 1.29
C ALA A 57 -0.21 -5.89 1.60
N LEU A 58 -0.75 -4.89 0.88
CA LEU A 58 -2.18 -4.60 0.83
C LEU A 58 -2.72 -4.95 -0.55
N VAL A 59 -3.72 -5.83 -0.58
CA VAL A 59 -4.36 -6.30 -1.81
C VAL A 59 -5.86 -6.05 -1.78
N GLY A 60 -6.49 -6.08 -2.94
CA GLY A 60 -7.93 -5.90 -3.11
C GLY A 60 -8.26 -5.26 -4.45
N GLU A 61 -9.53 -5.26 -4.84
CA GLU A 61 -9.99 -4.68 -6.11
C GLU A 61 -9.67 -3.18 -6.21
N SER A 62 -9.62 -2.65 -7.45
CA SER A 62 -9.41 -1.22 -7.69
C SER A 62 -10.47 -0.39 -6.95
N GLY A 63 -10.06 0.75 -6.39
CA GLY A 63 -10.96 1.63 -5.64
C GLY A 63 -11.30 1.20 -4.21
N CYS A 64 -10.78 0.06 -3.68
CA CYS A 64 -11.08 -0.36 -2.32
C CYS A 64 -10.39 0.45 -1.20
N GLY A 65 -9.56 1.46 -1.53
CA GLY A 65 -8.94 2.36 -0.54
C GLY A 65 -7.46 2.17 -0.29
N LYS A 66 -6.75 1.24 -0.93
CA LYS A 66 -5.31 0.94 -0.71
C LYS A 66 -4.41 2.16 -0.83
N SER A 67 -4.46 2.88 -1.94
CA SER A 67 -3.66 4.10 -2.16
C SER A 67 -4.07 5.23 -1.20
N THR A 68 -5.30 5.24 -0.71
CA THR A 68 -5.73 6.18 0.33
C THR A 68 -5.03 5.86 1.65
N VAL A 69 -4.93 4.58 2.05
CA VAL A 69 -4.16 4.16 3.23
C VAL A 69 -2.69 4.58 3.10
N ALA A 70 -2.06 4.35 1.93
CA ALA A 70 -0.69 4.80 1.67
C ALA A 70 -0.52 6.31 1.90
N ARG A 71 -1.42 7.12 1.34
CA ARG A 71 -1.38 8.59 1.44
C ARG A 71 -1.67 9.09 2.85
N LEU A 72 -2.48 8.38 3.62
CA LEU A 72 -2.71 8.67 5.05
C LEU A 72 -1.42 8.42 5.85
N ILE A 73 -0.75 7.30 5.61
CA ILE A 73 0.48 6.95 6.33
C ILE A 73 1.59 7.96 6.04
N VAL A 74 1.83 8.35 4.80
CA VAL A 74 2.85 9.37 4.48
C VAL A 74 2.45 10.79 4.88
N GLY A 75 1.20 11.01 5.33
CA GLY A 75 0.72 12.32 5.75
C GLY A 75 0.31 13.25 4.62
N LEU A 76 0.06 12.73 3.40
CA LEU A 76 -0.54 13.49 2.31
C LEU A 76 -2.01 13.82 2.55
N TYR A 77 -2.69 12.96 3.31
CA TYR A 77 -4.04 13.20 3.80
C TYR A 77 -4.06 13.06 5.32
N PRO A 78 -4.74 13.96 6.04
CA PRO A 78 -5.03 13.74 7.45
C PRO A 78 -6.11 12.66 7.59
N PRO A 79 -6.06 11.81 8.62
CA PRO A 79 -7.16 10.92 8.94
C PRO A 79 -8.38 11.72 9.41
N SER A 80 -9.60 11.30 9.03
CA SER A 80 -10.85 11.86 9.54
C SER A 80 -11.16 11.36 10.95
N ARG A 81 -10.68 10.16 11.29
CA ARG A 81 -10.79 9.50 12.59
C ARG A 81 -9.67 8.48 12.79
N GLY A 82 -9.49 8.04 14.03
CA GLY A 82 -8.41 7.13 14.41
C GLY A 82 -7.07 7.85 14.54
N ARG A 83 -6.00 7.06 14.67
CA ARG A 83 -4.64 7.59 14.82
C ARG A 83 -3.63 6.75 14.04
N ILE A 84 -2.54 7.41 13.64
CA ILE A 84 -1.40 6.80 12.97
C ILE A 84 -0.16 7.14 13.79
N GLU A 85 0.67 6.15 14.05
CA GLU A 85 1.93 6.28 14.78
C GLU A 85 3.07 5.75 13.93
N PHE A 86 4.21 6.43 13.98
CA PHE A 86 5.46 5.98 13.40
C PHE A 86 6.52 5.89 14.50
N ASP A 87 7.02 4.68 14.74
CA ASP A 87 8.01 4.40 15.79
C ASP A 87 7.59 4.93 17.17
N GLY A 88 6.29 4.76 17.51
CA GLY A 88 5.69 5.27 18.74
C GLY A 88 5.44 6.80 18.76
N THR A 89 5.77 7.50 17.68
CA THR A 89 5.48 8.94 17.53
C THR A 89 4.14 9.10 16.82
N PRO A 90 3.13 9.71 17.44
CA PRO A 90 1.86 9.93 16.78
C PRO A 90 1.98 10.99 15.69
N GLN A 91 1.16 10.87 14.64
CA GLN A 91 0.99 11.90 13.64
C GLN A 91 0.44 13.18 14.29
N THR A 92 1.22 14.25 14.23
CA THR A 92 0.88 15.50 14.92
C THR A 92 -0.29 16.20 14.23
N ALA A 93 -1.32 16.47 15.02
CA ALA A 93 -2.56 17.20 14.72
C ALA A 93 -3.45 16.58 13.61
N PRO A 94 -4.66 16.15 13.96
CA PRO A 94 -5.64 15.64 12.99
C PRO A 94 -5.96 16.61 11.86
N ALA A 95 -5.75 17.92 12.08
CA ALA A 95 -6.10 18.97 11.12
C ALA A 95 -5.05 19.17 10.01
N SER A 96 -3.77 18.91 10.26
CA SER A 96 -2.70 19.14 9.28
C SER A 96 -2.21 17.86 8.58
N GLY A 97 -2.36 16.70 9.22
CA GLY A 97 -1.87 15.41 8.70
C GLY A 97 -0.36 15.34 8.51
N ILE A 98 0.37 16.35 8.97
CA ILE A 98 1.79 16.52 8.66
C ILE A 98 2.65 15.83 9.71
N TRP A 99 3.52 14.94 9.27
CA TRP A 99 4.59 14.39 10.10
C TRP A 99 5.66 15.44 10.43
N SER A 100 6.32 15.28 11.57
CA SER A 100 7.56 16.03 11.85
C SER A 100 8.59 15.77 10.75
N GLU A 101 9.51 16.70 10.55
CA GLU A 101 10.54 16.55 9.52
C GLU A 101 11.39 15.29 9.71
N GLY A 102 11.71 14.93 10.96
CA GLY A 102 12.45 13.72 11.28
C GLY A 102 11.74 12.44 10.82
N VAL A 103 10.41 12.34 11.02
CA VAL A 103 9.61 11.20 10.56
C VAL A 103 9.54 11.17 9.04
N ARG A 104 9.34 12.32 8.38
CA ARG A 104 9.28 12.40 6.91
C ARG A 104 10.56 11.93 6.22
N ARG A 105 11.73 12.14 6.85
CA ARG A 105 13.02 11.63 6.35
C ARG A 105 13.06 10.10 6.38
N ARG A 106 12.55 9.50 7.45
CA ARG A 106 12.55 8.05 7.69
C ARG A 106 11.51 7.29 6.88
N MET A 107 10.55 8.00 6.27
CA MET A 107 9.43 7.45 5.52
C MET A 107 9.36 8.04 4.12
N GLN A 108 9.32 7.19 3.10
CA GLN A 108 9.23 7.63 1.70
C GLN A 108 8.19 6.83 0.94
N MET A 109 7.76 7.35 -0.20
CA MET A 109 6.75 6.71 -1.06
C MET A 109 7.23 6.62 -2.50
N ILE A 110 7.08 5.45 -3.08
CA ILE A 110 7.20 5.20 -4.52
C ILE A 110 5.80 5.18 -5.10
N PHE A 111 5.52 6.11 -6.02
CA PHE A 111 4.20 6.28 -6.62
C PHE A 111 3.96 5.30 -7.77
N GLN A 112 2.70 5.05 -8.07
CA GLN A 112 2.22 4.14 -9.09
C GLN A 112 2.72 4.47 -10.50
N ASP A 113 2.75 5.75 -10.86
CA ASP A 113 3.18 6.21 -12.19
C ASP A 113 4.56 6.88 -12.12
N PRO A 114 5.62 6.20 -12.61
CA PRO A 114 6.95 6.80 -12.64
C PRO A 114 7.04 8.00 -13.61
N TYR A 115 6.17 8.10 -14.63
CA TYR A 115 6.15 9.25 -15.53
C TYR A 115 5.61 10.50 -14.84
N ALA A 116 4.48 10.38 -14.14
CA ALA A 116 3.88 11.50 -13.41
C ALA A 116 4.69 11.92 -12.18
N SER A 117 5.49 11.00 -11.62
CA SER A 117 6.24 11.24 -10.39
C SER A 117 7.58 11.96 -10.60
N LEU A 118 8.12 11.98 -11.82
CA LEU A 118 9.39 12.61 -12.15
C LEU A 118 9.14 13.89 -12.94
N ASN A 119 9.74 15.01 -12.52
CA ASN A 119 9.66 16.26 -13.29
C ASN A 119 10.39 16.11 -14.64
N PRO A 120 9.70 16.15 -15.79
CA PRO A 120 10.30 15.88 -17.10
C PRO A 120 11.30 16.96 -17.55
N ARG A 121 11.30 18.13 -16.89
CA ARG A 121 12.18 19.27 -17.17
C ARG A 121 13.47 19.25 -16.36
N TRP A 122 13.59 18.36 -15.40
CA TRP A 122 14.75 18.25 -14.52
C TRP A 122 15.66 17.10 -14.97
N ARG A 123 16.96 17.26 -14.77
CA ARG A 123 17.90 16.16 -14.93
C ARG A 123 17.73 15.15 -13.81
N VAL A 124 18.10 13.91 -14.08
CA VAL A 124 17.99 12.81 -13.10
C VAL A 124 18.75 13.15 -11.83
N THR A 125 19.93 13.78 -11.92
CA THR A 125 20.68 14.29 -10.76
C THR A 125 19.84 15.23 -9.90
N ASP A 126 19.10 16.15 -10.50
CA ASP A 126 18.27 17.11 -9.74
C ASP A 126 17.07 16.43 -9.08
N ILE A 127 16.46 15.45 -9.78
CA ILE A 127 15.33 14.68 -9.27
C ILE A 127 15.74 13.85 -8.04
N VAL A 128 16.86 13.13 -8.12
CA VAL A 128 17.35 12.27 -7.02
C VAL A 128 17.88 13.12 -5.88
N ALA A 129 18.46 14.30 -6.17
CA ALA A 129 18.99 15.24 -5.18
C ALA A 129 17.91 16.06 -4.47
N GLU A 130 16.68 16.14 -5.00
CA GLU A 130 15.62 16.99 -4.44
C GLU A 130 15.36 16.74 -2.94
N PRO A 131 15.15 15.50 -2.47
CA PRO A 131 14.94 15.25 -1.04
C PRO A 131 16.14 15.64 -0.20
N LEU A 132 17.37 15.46 -0.68
CA LEU A 132 18.59 15.84 0.02
C LEU A 132 18.72 17.36 0.18
N ARG A 133 18.35 18.12 -0.87
CA ARG A 133 18.35 19.59 -0.84
C ARG A 133 17.29 20.13 0.13
N VAL A 134 16.07 19.59 0.08
CA VAL A 134 14.98 19.98 0.99
C VAL A 134 15.34 19.73 2.44
N GLN A 135 16.08 18.65 2.72
CA GLN A 135 16.51 18.29 4.06
C GLN A 135 17.75 19.07 4.53
N GLY A 136 18.40 19.81 3.65
CA GLY A 136 19.66 20.50 3.98
C GLY A 136 20.82 19.57 4.36
N SER A 137 20.74 18.29 3.99
CA SER A 137 21.66 17.24 4.47
C SER A 137 23.07 17.36 3.88
N LEU A 138 23.21 17.96 2.69
CA LEU A 138 24.48 18.10 1.99
C LEU A 138 24.62 19.53 1.46
N ALA A 139 25.51 20.32 2.07
CA ALA A 139 25.72 21.73 1.71
C ALA A 139 26.60 21.91 0.46
N ARG A 140 27.52 20.96 0.20
CA ARG A 140 28.46 21.06 -0.92
C ARG A 140 27.91 20.35 -2.16
N ARG A 141 28.00 21.01 -3.31
CA ARG A 141 27.54 20.45 -4.60
C ARG A 141 28.26 19.14 -4.97
N ALA A 142 29.55 19.04 -4.66
CA ALA A 142 30.35 17.85 -4.93
C ALA A 142 29.86 16.63 -4.14
N ASP A 143 29.54 16.81 -2.83
CA ASP A 143 29.04 15.74 -1.96
C ASP A 143 27.67 15.26 -2.44
N LEU A 144 26.83 16.21 -2.87
CA LEU A 144 25.52 15.90 -3.45
C LEU A 144 25.63 15.07 -4.74
N GLN A 145 26.54 15.43 -5.65
CA GLN A 145 26.78 14.69 -6.89
C GLN A 145 27.33 13.28 -6.60
N ALA A 146 28.28 13.16 -5.67
CA ALA A 146 28.82 11.87 -5.26
C ALA A 146 27.72 10.96 -4.70
N ARG A 147 26.85 11.51 -3.82
CA ARG A 147 25.74 10.75 -3.24
C ARG A 147 24.71 10.32 -4.30
N VAL A 148 24.37 11.19 -5.25
CA VAL A 148 23.47 10.84 -6.36
C VAL A 148 24.07 9.74 -7.23
N SER A 149 25.36 9.82 -7.57
CA SER A 149 26.05 8.79 -8.35
C SER A 149 26.03 7.41 -7.65
N GLU A 150 26.24 7.41 -6.33
CA GLU A 150 26.13 6.21 -5.51
C GLU A 150 24.70 5.62 -5.57
N LEU A 151 23.67 6.46 -5.38
CA LEU A 151 22.27 6.04 -5.42
C LEU A 151 21.87 5.47 -6.79
N LEU A 152 22.31 6.10 -7.90
CA LEU A 152 22.07 5.58 -9.24
C LEU A 152 22.72 4.22 -9.43
N THR A 153 23.97 4.06 -8.98
CA THR A 153 24.67 2.78 -9.04
C THR A 153 23.95 1.69 -8.20
N GLN A 154 23.44 2.05 -7.01
CA GLN A 154 22.70 1.14 -6.15
C GLN A 154 21.44 0.56 -6.81
N VAL A 155 20.82 1.31 -7.72
CA VAL A 155 19.65 0.83 -8.47
C VAL A 155 20.01 0.27 -9.86
N GLY A 156 21.31 0.07 -10.15
CA GLY A 156 21.78 -0.51 -11.40
C GLY A 156 21.73 0.45 -12.60
N LEU A 157 21.89 1.76 -12.36
CA LEU A 157 22.08 2.80 -13.37
C LEU A 157 23.51 3.31 -13.34
N SER A 158 23.98 3.90 -14.46
CA SER A 158 25.29 4.55 -14.54
C SER A 158 25.26 5.91 -13.83
N ALA A 159 26.36 6.30 -13.20
CA ALA A 159 26.53 7.66 -12.69
C ALA A 159 26.34 8.73 -13.79
N ALA A 160 26.75 8.44 -15.03
CA ALA A 160 26.57 9.33 -16.18
C ALA A 160 25.09 9.54 -16.56
N ASP A 161 24.21 8.64 -16.18
CA ASP A 161 22.76 8.76 -16.40
C ASP A 161 22.14 9.93 -15.62
N GLY A 162 22.83 10.42 -14.60
CA GLY A 162 22.44 11.63 -13.85
C GLY A 162 22.27 12.89 -14.69
N GLU A 163 23.00 13.00 -15.79
CA GLU A 163 22.97 14.17 -16.70
C GLU A 163 21.80 14.14 -17.69
N LYS A 164 21.13 13.00 -17.85
CA LYS A 164 20.01 12.80 -18.77
C LYS A 164 18.68 13.27 -18.15
N TYR A 165 17.67 13.39 -19.02
CA TYR A 165 16.29 13.72 -18.65
C TYR A 165 15.42 12.44 -18.58
N PRO A 166 14.32 12.43 -17.80
CA PRO A 166 13.46 11.26 -17.66
C PRO A 166 12.93 10.68 -18.99
N HIS A 167 12.69 11.51 -20.00
CA HIS A 167 12.17 11.05 -21.28
C HIS A 167 13.18 10.22 -22.10
N GLU A 168 14.47 10.24 -21.74
CA GLU A 168 15.52 9.46 -22.40
C GLU A 168 15.61 8.02 -21.85
N PHE A 169 14.79 7.65 -20.88
CA PHE A 169 14.83 6.36 -20.21
C PHE A 169 13.60 5.49 -20.51
N SER A 170 13.81 4.17 -20.48
CA SER A 170 12.72 3.20 -20.51
C SER A 170 11.86 3.27 -19.22
N GLY A 171 10.67 2.65 -19.24
CA GLY A 171 9.80 2.59 -18.04
C GLY A 171 10.48 1.98 -16.81
N GLY A 172 11.21 0.87 -17.00
CA GLY A 172 11.95 0.22 -15.92
C GLY A 172 13.11 1.07 -15.38
N GLN A 173 13.82 1.80 -16.26
CA GLN A 173 14.85 2.73 -15.83
C GLN A 173 14.27 3.93 -15.06
N ARG A 174 13.12 4.47 -15.48
CA ARG A 174 12.42 5.52 -14.71
C ARG A 174 11.97 5.02 -13.34
N GLN A 175 11.53 3.77 -13.25
CA GLN A 175 11.21 3.16 -11.95
C GLN A 175 12.44 3.07 -11.06
N ARG A 176 13.60 2.70 -11.60
CA ARG A 176 14.87 2.72 -10.86
C ARG A 176 15.24 4.12 -10.37
N ILE A 177 15.03 5.16 -11.17
CA ILE A 177 15.23 6.56 -10.76
C ILE A 177 14.26 6.93 -9.62
N SER A 178 12.99 6.53 -9.68
CA SER A 178 12.01 6.75 -8.62
C SER A 178 12.42 6.08 -7.31
N ILE A 179 12.97 4.85 -7.40
CA ILE A 179 13.53 4.12 -6.25
C ILE A 179 14.75 4.87 -5.70
N ALA A 180 15.70 5.29 -6.54
CA ALA A 180 16.88 6.05 -6.13
C ALA A 180 16.50 7.35 -5.41
N ARG A 181 15.50 8.09 -5.92
CA ARG A 181 14.95 9.29 -5.26
C ARG A 181 14.39 8.97 -3.88
N ALA A 182 13.61 7.90 -3.75
CA ALA A 182 13.05 7.49 -2.46
C ALA A 182 14.15 7.09 -1.46
N LEU A 183 15.23 6.46 -1.91
CA LEU A 183 16.37 6.06 -1.06
C LEU A 183 17.27 7.23 -0.65
N SER A 184 17.17 8.39 -1.31
CA SER A 184 18.09 9.52 -1.06
C SER A 184 18.04 10.02 0.38
N SER A 185 16.89 10.00 1.03
CA SER A 185 16.70 10.39 2.42
C SER A 185 17.10 9.30 3.43
N THR A 186 17.66 8.17 3.00
CA THR A 186 17.96 7.00 3.86
C THR A 186 16.78 6.57 4.72
N PRO A 187 15.64 6.21 4.09
CA PRO A 187 14.42 5.85 4.82
C PRO A 187 14.56 4.49 5.52
N GLU A 188 13.76 4.29 6.56
CA GLU A 188 13.56 2.99 7.21
C GLU A 188 12.29 2.31 6.70
N PHE A 189 11.35 3.10 6.17
CA PHE A 189 10.06 2.66 5.69
C PHE A 189 9.75 3.20 4.30
N LEU A 190 9.45 2.29 3.38
CA LEU A 190 9.04 2.62 2.02
C LEU A 190 7.62 2.12 1.76
N ILE A 191 6.77 3.02 1.30
CA ILE A 191 5.45 2.69 0.78
C ILE A 191 5.55 2.59 -0.73
N CYS A 192 5.21 1.43 -1.28
CA CYS A 192 5.28 1.12 -2.70
C CYS A 192 3.85 0.98 -3.24
N ASP A 193 3.32 2.04 -3.84
CA ASP A 193 1.96 2.05 -4.39
C ASP A 193 2.02 1.58 -5.85
N GLU A 194 1.70 0.30 -6.08
CA GLU A 194 1.72 -0.38 -7.38
C GLU A 194 3.02 -0.16 -8.19
N PRO A 195 4.20 -0.41 -7.61
CA PRO A 195 5.48 0.05 -8.17
C PRO A 195 5.87 -0.62 -9.50
N THR A 196 5.12 -1.61 -9.95
CA THR A 196 5.42 -2.38 -11.18
C THR A 196 4.24 -2.50 -12.13
N SER A 197 3.11 -1.83 -11.86
CA SER A 197 1.86 -2.00 -12.64
C SER A 197 1.95 -1.51 -14.08
N ALA A 198 2.83 -0.53 -14.36
CA ALA A 198 3.05 0.04 -15.69
C ALA A 198 4.21 -0.62 -16.47
N LEU A 199 4.77 -1.73 -15.96
CA LEU A 199 5.94 -2.37 -16.54
C LEU A 199 5.58 -3.73 -17.16
N ASP A 200 6.31 -4.13 -18.20
CA ASP A 200 6.22 -5.47 -18.74
C ASP A 200 6.74 -6.53 -17.74
N VAL A 201 6.34 -7.79 -17.92
CA VAL A 201 6.59 -8.88 -16.97
C VAL A 201 8.08 -9.08 -16.68
N SER A 202 8.93 -8.97 -17.70
CA SER A 202 10.38 -9.19 -17.56
C SER A 202 11.04 -8.07 -16.73
N VAL A 203 10.70 -6.83 -17.01
CA VAL A 203 11.18 -5.66 -16.27
C VAL A 203 10.60 -5.64 -14.86
N GLN A 204 9.33 -6.04 -14.69
CA GLN A 204 8.71 -6.19 -13.37
C GLN A 204 9.54 -7.12 -12.47
N ALA A 205 9.94 -8.31 -12.96
CA ALA A 205 10.75 -9.25 -12.19
C ALA A 205 12.10 -8.63 -11.77
N GLN A 206 12.74 -7.86 -12.65
CA GLN A 206 14.00 -7.17 -12.33
C GLN A 206 13.83 -6.12 -11.23
N ILE A 207 12.75 -5.35 -11.26
CA ILE A 207 12.45 -4.34 -10.22
C ILE A 207 12.15 -5.01 -8.88
N LEU A 208 11.40 -6.11 -8.87
CA LEU A 208 11.09 -6.85 -7.63
C LEU A 208 12.36 -7.44 -7.01
N ASN A 209 13.26 -8.01 -7.81
CA ASN A 209 14.55 -8.51 -7.33
C ASN A 209 15.39 -7.38 -6.74
N LEU A 210 15.49 -6.25 -7.45
CA LEU A 210 16.19 -5.06 -6.94
C LEU A 210 15.60 -4.61 -5.58
N MET A 211 14.28 -4.58 -5.44
CA MET A 211 13.63 -4.18 -4.18
C MET A 211 13.94 -5.15 -3.04
N LYS A 212 14.02 -6.47 -3.30
CA LYS A 212 14.44 -7.46 -2.30
C LYS A 212 15.89 -7.26 -1.86
N GLU A 213 16.80 -7.10 -2.82
CA GLU A 213 18.22 -6.83 -2.52
C GLU A 213 18.38 -5.55 -1.67
N LEU A 214 17.64 -4.49 -2.01
CA LEU A 214 17.64 -3.25 -1.25
C LEU A 214 17.07 -3.44 0.16
N GLN A 215 16.01 -4.25 0.30
CA GLN A 215 15.41 -4.55 1.61
C GLN A 215 16.42 -5.26 2.52
N GLU A 216 17.07 -6.30 2.03
CA GLU A 216 18.06 -7.07 2.80
C GLU A 216 19.27 -6.22 3.17
N ARG A 217 19.86 -5.52 2.20
CA ARG A 217 21.07 -4.72 2.38
C ARG A 217 20.85 -3.50 3.28
N LEU A 218 19.72 -2.81 3.14
CA LEU A 218 19.42 -1.56 3.85
C LEU A 218 18.44 -1.78 5.01
N ARG A 219 18.00 -3.02 5.27
CA ARG A 219 17.02 -3.38 6.31
C ARG A 219 15.73 -2.58 6.21
N LEU A 220 15.24 -2.38 4.98
CA LEU A 220 14.04 -1.60 4.73
C LEU A 220 12.78 -2.35 5.18
N THR A 221 11.80 -1.59 5.62
CA THR A 221 10.45 -2.06 5.89
C THR A 221 9.55 -1.61 4.75
N TYR A 222 8.70 -2.50 4.22
CA TYR A 222 7.82 -2.17 3.10
C TYR A 222 6.34 -2.25 3.46
N LEU A 223 5.57 -1.26 3.01
CA LEU A 223 4.15 -1.42 2.73
C LEU A 223 3.99 -1.51 1.21
N PHE A 224 3.64 -2.69 0.72
CA PHE A 224 3.59 -3.00 -0.70
C PHE A 224 2.14 -3.09 -1.17
N ILE A 225 1.69 -2.15 -2.00
CA ILE A 225 0.34 -2.15 -2.56
C ILE A 225 0.40 -2.73 -3.95
N SER A 226 -0.43 -3.75 -4.22
CA SER A 226 -0.56 -4.33 -5.55
C SER A 226 -1.94 -4.97 -5.72
N HIS A 227 -2.42 -4.98 -6.95
CA HIS A 227 -3.55 -5.81 -7.36
C HIS A 227 -3.09 -7.16 -7.94
N ASN A 228 -1.80 -7.33 -8.20
CA ASN A 228 -1.23 -8.58 -8.72
C ASN A 228 -0.77 -9.48 -7.57
N LEU A 229 -1.58 -10.50 -7.26
CA LEU A 229 -1.31 -11.42 -6.16
C LEU A 229 -0.07 -12.32 -6.40
N ALA A 230 0.31 -12.59 -7.66
CA ALA A 230 1.55 -13.30 -7.97
C ALA A 230 2.79 -12.50 -7.57
N VAL A 231 2.76 -11.17 -7.73
CA VAL A 231 3.81 -10.28 -7.22
C VAL A 231 3.85 -10.27 -5.70
N VAL A 232 2.67 -10.19 -5.08
CA VAL A 232 2.52 -10.17 -3.62
C VAL A 232 3.07 -11.45 -3.00
N SER A 233 2.81 -12.62 -3.58
CA SER A 233 3.33 -13.90 -3.07
C SER A 233 4.87 -13.97 -3.06
N GLN A 234 5.54 -13.22 -3.93
CA GLN A 234 6.99 -13.16 -3.99
C GLN A 234 7.60 -12.17 -3.00
N MET A 235 6.88 -11.09 -2.66
CA MET A 235 7.42 -9.96 -1.90
C MET A 235 7.00 -9.95 -0.43
N ALA A 236 5.79 -10.41 -0.13
CA ALA A 236 5.17 -10.18 1.16
C ALA A 236 5.53 -11.23 2.21
N THR A 237 5.77 -10.79 3.44
CA THR A 237 5.79 -11.64 4.64
C THR A 237 4.37 -11.78 5.21
N ARG A 238 3.59 -10.69 5.19
CA ARG A 238 2.17 -10.67 5.59
C ARG A 238 1.33 -9.98 4.54
N VAL A 239 0.07 -10.40 4.43
CA VAL A 239 -0.86 -9.84 3.44
C VAL A 239 -2.15 -9.41 4.12
N GLY A 240 -2.53 -8.16 3.92
CA GLY A 240 -3.81 -7.59 4.28
C GLY A 240 -4.72 -7.48 3.05
N VAL A 241 -5.92 -8.04 3.14
CA VAL A 241 -6.93 -7.97 2.08
C VAL A 241 -7.94 -6.89 2.43
N MET A 242 -8.10 -5.93 1.50
CA MET A 242 -9.02 -4.80 1.67
C MET A 242 -10.25 -4.94 0.78
N TYR A 243 -11.42 -4.66 1.35
CA TYR A 243 -12.69 -4.53 0.63
C TYR A 243 -13.46 -3.29 1.13
N LEU A 244 -13.83 -2.39 0.22
CA LEU A 244 -14.58 -1.15 0.51
C LEU A 244 -14.08 -0.41 1.76
N GLY A 245 -12.79 -0.06 1.78
CA GLY A 245 -12.16 0.74 2.82
C GLY A 245 -11.79 -0.02 4.11
N ARG A 246 -12.07 -1.33 4.19
CA ARG A 246 -11.85 -2.13 5.39
C ARG A 246 -10.90 -3.29 5.17
N LEU A 247 -10.16 -3.63 6.21
CA LEU A 247 -9.38 -4.86 6.25
C LEU A 247 -10.33 -6.04 6.54
N VAL A 248 -10.39 -7.02 5.63
CA VAL A 248 -11.26 -8.19 5.77
C VAL A 248 -10.51 -9.45 6.16
N GLU A 249 -9.22 -9.53 5.81
CA GLU A 249 -8.33 -10.62 6.22
C GLU A 249 -6.91 -10.10 6.36
N LEU A 250 -6.17 -10.54 7.38
CA LEU A 250 -4.74 -10.27 7.57
C LEU A 250 -4.07 -11.55 8.05
N ALA A 251 -3.10 -12.03 7.29
CA ALA A 251 -2.40 -13.29 7.57
C ALA A 251 -0.94 -13.24 7.11
N ASP A 252 -0.15 -14.19 7.58
CA ASP A 252 1.13 -14.49 6.95
C ASP A 252 0.91 -14.91 5.50
N ALA A 253 1.79 -14.48 4.59
CA ALA A 253 1.63 -14.70 3.17
C ALA A 253 1.42 -16.20 2.83
N ALA A 254 2.26 -17.08 3.38
CA ALA A 254 2.14 -18.53 3.16
C ALA A 254 0.77 -19.08 3.61
N ALA A 255 0.23 -18.59 4.73
CA ALA A 255 -1.07 -19.01 5.24
C ALA A 255 -2.21 -18.50 4.36
N LEU A 256 -2.16 -17.24 3.92
CA LEU A 256 -3.18 -16.63 3.07
C LEU A 256 -3.28 -17.30 1.72
N PHE A 257 -2.14 -17.59 1.06
CA PHE A 257 -2.12 -18.23 -0.25
C PHE A 257 -2.49 -19.72 -0.20
N SER A 258 -2.17 -20.43 0.90
CA SER A 258 -2.49 -21.84 1.04
C SER A 258 -3.90 -22.10 1.58
N ARG A 259 -4.38 -21.27 2.50
CA ARG A 259 -5.65 -21.46 3.22
C ARG A 259 -6.39 -20.13 3.45
N PRO A 260 -6.83 -19.45 2.39
CA PRO A 260 -7.60 -18.21 2.52
C PRO A 260 -8.88 -18.47 3.33
N ARG A 261 -9.20 -17.60 4.27
CA ARG A 261 -10.35 -17.76 5.17
C ARG A 261 -11.56 -16.99 4.68
N HIS A 262 -11.36 -15.71 4.34
CA HIS A 262 -12.47 -14.88 3.90
C HIS A 262 -12.93 -15.28 2.49
N PRO A 263 -14.25 -15.41 2.22
CA PRO A 263 -14.75 -15.77 0.88
C PRO A 263 -14.28 -14.83 -0.24
N TYR A 264 -14.10 -13.53 0.06
CA TYR A 264 -13.54 -12.58 -0.89
C TYR A 264 -12.06 -12.88 -1.23
N THR A 265 -11.27 -13.27 -0.24
CA THR A 265 -9.86 -13.66 -0.47
C THR A 265 -9.77 -14.90 -1.37
N ARG A 266 -10.61 -15.90 -1.13
CA ARG A 266 -10.72 -17.09 -1.99
C ARG A 266 -11.03 -16.69 -3.43
N MET A 267 -12.04 -15.82 -3.62
CA MET A 267 -12.43 -15.32 -4.92
C MET A 267 -11.30 -14.56 -5.65
N LEU A 268 -10.53 -13.73 -4.91
CA LEU A 268 -9.38 -13.03 -5.49
C LEU A 268 -8.27 -13.99 -5.93
N LEU A 269 -8.00 -15.03 -5.15
CA LEU A 269 -7.00 -16.06 -5.46
C LEU A 269 -7.45 -16.95 -6.62
N ASP A 270 -8.73 -17.29 -6.71
CA ASP A 270 -9.29 -18.08 -7.82
C ASP A 270 -9.24 -17.31 -9.17
N ALA A 271 -9.14 -15.98 -9.13
CA ALA A 271 -8.97 -15.16 -10.33
C ALA A 271 -7.55 -15.15 -10.90
N ILE A 272 -6.55 -15.63 -10.14
CA ILE A 272 -5.17 -15.74 -10.63
C ILE A 272 -5.10 -16.85 -11.69
N PRO A 273 -4.52 -16.60 -12.89
CA PRO A 273 -4.27 -17.66 -13.85
C PRO A 273 -3.38 -18.75 -13.23
N ASP A 274 -3.86 -19.98 -13.21
CA ASP A 274 -3.09 -21.15 -12.75
C ASP A 274 -2.13 -21.57 -13.86
N LEU A 275 -0.86 -21.22 -13.71
CA LEU A 275 0.18 -21.61 -14.66
C LEU A 275 0.52 -23.10 -14.56
N ASP A 276 0.24 -23.72 -13.41
CA ASP A 276 0.51 -25.14 -13.16
C ASP A 276 -0.61 -26.08 -13.64
N MET A 277 -1.66 -25.52 -14.27
CA MET A 277 -2.80 -26.29 -14.83
C MET A 277 -3.37 -27.33 -13.84
N SER A 278 -3.46 -26.97 -12.56
CA SER A 278 -3.85 -27.88 -11.46
C SER A 278 -5.30 -28.41 -11.58
N GLY A 279 -6.06 -27.95 -12.56
CA GLY A 279 -7.44 -28.39 -12.81
C GLY A 279 -8.45 -28.00 -11.72
N ARG A 280 -8.10 -27.09 -10.81
CA ARG A 280 -9.04 -26.63 -9.78
C ARG A 280 -10.21 -25.88 -10.42
N PRO A 281 -11.47 -26.23 -10.08
CA PRO A 281 -12.61 -25.49 -10.55
C PRO A 281 -12.51 -24.03 -10.04
N ARG A 282 -12.51 -23.08 -10.97
CA ARG A 282 -12.46 -21.65 -10.65
C ARG A 282 -13.85 -21.16 -10.35
N THR A 283 -14.02 -20.45 -9.26
CA THR A 283 -15.25 -19.72 -8.99
C THR A 283 -15.12 -18.34 -9.63
N PRO A 284 -15.88 -18.02 -10.70
CA PRO A 284 -15.82 -16.69 -11.29
C PRO A 284 -16.12 -15.62 -10.25
N VAL A 285 -15.46 -14.48 -10.36
CA VAL A 285 -15.77 -13.29 -9.56
C VAL A 285 -17.22 -12.89 -9.87
N ALA A 286 -18.15 -13.31 -9.03
CA ALA A 286 -19.57 -13.05 -9.24
C ALA A 286 -19.94 -11.65 -8.75
N GLY A 287 -20.76 -10.93 -9.53
CA GLY A 287 -21.34 -9.64 -9.18
C GLY A 287 -20.38 -8.45 -9.30
N GLU A 288 -20.96 -7.27 -9.35
CA GLU A 288 -20.23 -5.99 -9.38
C GLU A 288 -19.79 -5.56 -7.98
N VAL A 289 -18.70 -4.77 -7.91
CA VAL A 289 -18.27 -4.14 -6.66
C VAL A 289 -19.38 -3.20 -6.18
N ALA A 290 -19.75 -3.32 -4.92
CA ALA A 290 -20.79 -2.46 -4.36
C ALA A 290 -20.37 -0.98 -4.42
N ASN A 291 -21.38 -0.10 -4.62
CA ASN A 291 -21.15 1.34 -4.71
C ASN A 291 -20.55 1.88 -3.39
N PRO A 292 -19.36 2.45 -3.41
CA PRO A 292 -18.72 2.98 -2.20
C PRO A 292 -19.44 4.21 -1.59
N LEU A 293 -20.30 4.89 -2.36
CA LEU A 293 -21.13 5.99 -1.87
C LEU A 293 -22.37 5.50 -1.09
N ALA A 294 -22.78 4.25 -1.33
CA ALA A 294 -23.92 3.61 -0.68
C ALA A 294 -23.56 2.15 -0.35
N PRO A 295 -22.61 1.92 0.58
CA PRO A 295 -22.18 0.58 0.91
C PRO A 295 -23.34 -0.24 1.49
N PRO A 296 -23.41 -1.55 1.19
CA PRO A 296 -24.44 -2.42 1.74
C PRO A 296 -24.43 -2.43 3.27
N ALA A 297 -25.62 -2.57 3.88
CA ALA A 297 -25.73 -2.75 5.33
C ALA A 297 -25.07 -4.06 5.77
N GLY A 298 -24.64 -4.16 7.01
CA GLY A 298 -23.97 -5.34 7.55
C GLY A 298 -22.60 -5.58 6.93
N CYS A 299 -22.30 -6.83 6.55
CA CYS A 299 -21.07 -7.19 5.84
C CYS A 299 -21.11 -6.63 4.41
N ALA A 300 -20.19 -5.72 4.08
CA ALA A 300 -20.15 -5.08 2.76
C ALA A 300 -20.01 -6.08 1.59
N PHE A 301 -19.45 -7.26 1.84
CA PHE A 301 -19.27 -8.30 0.84
C PHE A 301 -20.50 -9.21 0.68
N HIS A 302 -21.53 -9.11 1.55
CA HIS A 302 -22.66 -10.05 1.55
C HIS A 302 -23.39 -10.19 0.20
N PRO A 303 -23.51 -9.17 -0.68
CA PRO A 303 -24.20 -9.33 -1.97
C PRO A 303 -23.49 -10.28 -2.95
N ARG A 304 -22.17 -10.43 -2.78
CA ARG A 304 -21.31 -11.28 -3.62
C ARG A 304 -20.89 -12.58 -2.92
N CYS A 305 -21.24 -12.75 -1.65
CA CYS A 305 -20.76 -13.84 -0.82
C CYS A 305 -21.65 -15.07 -0.96
N PRO A 306 -21.12 -16.24 -1.41
CA PRO A 306 -21.91 -17.48 -1.50
C PRO A 306 -22.32 -18.02 -0.11
N LEU A 307 -21.65 -17.59 0.95
CA LEU A 307 -21.91 -17.99 2.34
C LEU A 307 -22.73 -16.95 3.12
N ALA A 308 -23.36 -15.98 2.44
CA ALA A 308 -24.13 -14.95 3.10
C ALA A 308 -25.40 -15.51 3.75
N ASN A 309 -25.69 -15.04 4.99
CA ASN A 309 -26.92 -15.32 5.71
C ASN A 309 -27.57 -14.03 6.21
N GLN A 310 -28.63 -14.15 7.01
CA GLN A 310 -29.37 -13.00 7.54
C GLN A 310 -28.47 -12.12 8.45
N ARG A 311 -27.61 -12.72 9.28
CA ARG A 311 -26.64 -11.99 10.12
C ARG A 311 -25.69 -11.15 9.26
N CYS A 312 -25.19 -11.70 8.15
CA CYS A 312 -24.31 -10.95 7.23
C CYS A 312 -24.99 -9.71 6.62
N ARG A 313 -26.32 -9.70 6.48
CA ARG A 313 -27.08 -8.55 5.97
C ARG A 313 -27.35 -7.50 7.04
N ALA A 314 -27.44 -7.92 8.30
CA ALA A 314 -27.81 -7.05 9.41
C ALA A 314 -26.60 -6.53 10.18
N GLU A 315 -25.58 -7.37 10.38
CA GLU A 315 -24.45 -7.07 11.25
C GLU A 315 -23.15 -6.96 10.47
N ARG A 316 -22.32 -6.01 10.88
CA ARG A 316 -20.98 -5.82 10.34
C ARG A 316 -19.97 -6.69 11.09
N PRO A 317 -19.23 -7.59 10.41
CA PRO A 317 -18.24 -8.43 11.06
C PRO A 317 -17.06 -7.58 11.56
N LYS A 318 -16.50 -7.96 12.69
CA LYS A 318 -15.27 -7.35 13.24
C LYS A 318 -14.07 -8.21 12.86
N LEU A 319 -12.91 -7.56 12.68
CA LEU A 319 -11.66 -8.27 12.46
C LEU A 319 -11.29 -9.01 13.76
N SER A 320 -11.32 -10.32 13.74
CA SER A 320 -11.10 -11.18 14.92
C SER A 320 -10.12 -12.32 14.62
N PRO A 321 -9.39 -12.83 15.63
CA PRO A 321 -8.49 -13.95 15.45
C PRO A 321 -9.22 -15.23 15.04
N ALA A 322 -8.73 -15.90 13.99
CA ALA A 322 -9.23 -17.17 13.49
C ALA A 322 -8.06 -18.06 13.02
N GLN A 323 -7.66 -19.05 13.82
CA GLN A 323 -6.63 -20.03 13.48
C GLN A 323 -5.32 -19.42 12.96
N GLY A 324 -4.77 -18.43 13.67
CA GLY A 324 -3.51 -17.77 13.35
C GLY A 324 -3.61 -16.63 12.34
N THR A 325 -4.82 -16.28 11.85
CA THR A 325 -5.10 -15.14 10.99
C THR A 325 -6.10 -14.20 11.67
N LEU A 326 -6.21 -12.97 11.16
CA LEU A 326 -7.29 -12.05 11.53
C LEU A 326 -8.30 -12.00 10.39
N VAL A 327 -9.58 -12.25 10.67
CA VAL A 327 -10.63 -12.31 9.65
C VAL A 327 -11.89 -11.60 10.11
N ALA A 328 -12.49 -10.80 9.23
CA ALA A 328 -13.78 -10.13 9.46
C ALA A 328 -14.91 -10.87 8.71
N CYS A 329 -15.34 -12.04 9.20
CA CYS A 329 -16.32 -12.86 8.52
C CYS A 329 -17.18 -13.69 9.47
N HIS A 330 -18.50 -13.49 9.46
CA HIS A 330 -19.44 -14.29 10.25
C HIS A 330 -19.45 -15.78 9.85
N ALA A 331 -19.24 -16.10 8.56
CA ALA A 331 -19.19 -17.49 8.12
C ALA A 331 -17.99 -18.23 8.73
N VAL A 332 -16.85 -17.54 8.90
CA VAL A 332 -15.65 -18.11 9.56
C VAL A 332 -15.89 -18.27 11.06
N GLU A 333 -16.49 -17.27 11.71
CA GLU A 333 -16.87 -17.34 13.14
C GLU A 333 -17.81 -18.52 13.42
N GLU A 334 -18.79 -18.71 12.53
CA GLU A 334 -19.83 -19.76 12.62
C GLU A 334 -19.41 -21.09 11.99
N ARG A 335 -18.15 -21.22 11.51
CA ARG A 335 -17.61 -22.44 10.85
C ARG A 335 -18.46 -22.94 9.68
N ARG A 336 -19.01 -22.04 8.85
CA ARG A 336 -19.88 -22.33 7.71
C ARG A 336 -19.13 -22.47 6.38
N GLY A 337 -17.81 -22.65 6.35
CA GLY A 337 -17.06 -22.71 5.09
C GLY A 337 -15.70 -23.34 5.22
#